data_ed509ee596136e397179a5f0b098f101
#
_entry.id   ed509ee596136e397179a5f0b098f101
#
_cell.length_a   1.000
_cell.length_b   1.000
_cell.length_c   1.000
_cell.angle_alpha   90.00
_cell.angle_beta   90.00
_cell.angle_gamma   90.00
#
_symmetry.space_group_name_H-M   'P 1'
#
loop_
_entity.id
_entity.type
_entity.pdbx_description
1 polymer ?
#
loop_
_entity_poly.entity_id
_entity_poly.type
_entity_poly.pdbx_seq_one_letter_code
_entity_poly.pdbx_strand_id
1 'polypeptide(L)'
;MAYEYGIKDLWIVNVGDIRPQELPLSYYMALAYDYEGMGINHPNETDDFIRGWVEEQFGGVVEDDDVKEEIVSVLKAYTRMHGNRRPEVTYPDTYHVTHYGESSKMIHLCHRIKKMADDIDGKLPEEAKASYYGLVYYPAVAGANVQLMNLYAAKNQFYAKYGVAAANDYAEKIKACIEKAGTQ
;
A
#
# COMPACT_ATOMS: atom_id res chain seq x y z
N MET A 1 -8.69 19.74 -2.43
CA MET A 1 -9.45 20.33 -1.30
C MET A 1 -8.80 21.63 -0.80
N ALA A 2 -7.59 21.66 -0.24
CA ALA A 2 -6.95 22.90 0.25
C ALA A 2 -6.91 24.01 -0.81
N TYR A 3 -6.48 23.70 -2.00
CA TYR A 3 -6.43 24.62 -3.15
C TYR A 3 -7.81 25.21 -3.49
N GLU A 4 -8.86 24.37 -3.53
CA GLU A 4 -10.25 24.78 -3.80
C GLU A 4 -10.81 25.72 -2.73
N TYR A 5 -10.28 25.66 -1.51
CA TYR A 5 -10.60 26.58 -0.42
C TYR A 5 -9.66 27.79 -0.33
N GLY A 6 -8.87 28.06 -1.38
CA GLY A 6 -8.05 29.26 -1.54
C GLY A 6 -6.66 29.18 -0.90
N ILE A 7 -6.21 28.03 -0.42
CA ILE A 7 -4.86 27.85 0.09
C ILE A 7 -3.94 27.52 -1.09
N LYS A 8 -3.34 28.57 -1.68
CA LYS A 8 -2.57 28.47 -2.92
C LYS A 8 -1.07 28.76 -2.78
N ASP A 9 -0.69 29.57 -1.78
CA ASP A 9 0.65 30.14 -1.72
C ASP A 9 1.68 29.23 -1.06
N LEU A 10 1.26 28.43 -0.04
CA LEU A 10 2.16 27.57 0.72
C LEU A 10 1.45 26.29 1.18
N TRP A 11 2.02 25.16 0.79
CA TRP A 11 1.62 23.86 1.28
C TRP A 11 2.77 23.21 2.05
N ILE A 12 2.46 22.70 3.24
CA ILE A 12 3.42 21.99 4.09
C ILE A 12 2.91 20.58 4.32
N VAL A 13 3.78 19.61 4.11
CA VAL A 13 3.49 18.20 4.39
C VAL A 13 4.50 17.64 5.39
N ASN A 14 4.00 16.95 6.41
CA ASN A 14 4.84 16.15 7.30
C ASN A 14 5.00 14.76 6.70
N VAL A 15 6.24 14.37 6.46
CA VAL A 15 6.60 13.01 6.06
C VAL A 15 7.44 12.38 7.16
N GLY A 16 7.30 11.07 7.33
CA GLY A 16 8.19 10.27 8.19
C GLY A 16 9.52 10.03 7.48
N ASP A 17 9.90 8.77 7.33
CA ASP A 17 11.06 8.42 6.51
C ASP A 17 10.76 8.67 5.03
N ILE A 18 11.60 9.46 4.39
CA ILE A 18 11.40 9.90 3.00
C ILE A 18 11.46 8.71 2.04
N ARG A 19 12.43 7.81 2.21
CA ARG A 19 12.71 6.72 1.28
C ARG A 19 11.49 5.86 0.95
N PRO A 20 10.70 5.32 1.89
CA PRO A 20 9.52 4.55 1.55
C PRO A 20 8.33 5.40 1.07
N GLN A 21 8.46 6.74 1.12
CA GLN A 21 7.41 7.70 0.75
C GLN A 21 7.71 8.46 -0.55
N GLU A 22 8.67 8.01 -1.34
CA GLU A 22 9.11 8.75 -2.54
C GLU A 22 7.98 8.98 -3.54
N LEU A 23 7.20 7.95 -3.91
CA LEU A 23 6.07 8.10 -4.83
C LEU A 23 5.00 9.09 -4.32
N PRO A 24 4.43 8.93 -3.10
CA PRO A 24 3.40 9.86 -2.62
C PRO A 24 3.95 11.27 -2.42
N LEU A 25 5.21 11.43 -2.03
CA LEU A 25 5.84 12.74 -1.90
C LEU A 25 6.04 13.40 -3.26
N SER A 26 6.55 12.67 -4.25
CA SER A 26 6.73 13.17 -5.63
C SER A 26 5.39 13.60 -6.23
N TYR A 27 4.34 12.80 -6.05
CA TYR A 27 2.98 13.16 -6.49
C TYR A 27 2.46 14.41 -5.79
N TYR A 28 2.66 14.53 -4.48
CA TYR A 28 2.26 15.72 -3.72
C TYR A 28 2.97 16.98 -4.21
N MET A 29 4.28 16.89 -4.47
CA MET A 29 5.08 18.02 -4.96
C MET A 29 4.67 18.41 -6.39
N ALA A 30 4.46 17.45 -7.27
CA ALA A 30 3.97 17.70 -8.63
C ALA A 30 2.58 18.36 -8.62
N LEU A 31 1.66 17.82 -7.80
CA LEU A 31 0.33 18.40 -7.63
C LEU A 31 0.37 19.81 -7.05
N ALA A 32 1.27 20.09 -6.10
CA ALA A 32 1.44 21.44 -5.54
C ALA A 32 2.01 22.44 -6.56
N TYR A 33 2.87 21.95 -7.46
CA TYR A 33 3.48 22.76 -8.52
C TYR A 33 2.48 23.08 -9.64
N ASP A 34 1.70 22.10 -10.08
CA ASP A 34 0.73 22.23 -11.18
C ASP A 34 -0.64 21.67 -10.79
N TYR A 35 -1.35 22.36 -9.92
CA TYR A 35 -2.69 21.95 -9.53
C TYR A 35 -3.71 22.06 -10.67
N GLU A 36 -3.54 23.02 -11.56
CA GLU A 36 -4.47 23.23 -12.68
C GLU A 36 -4.40 22.05 -13.68
N GLY A 37 -3.20 21.48 -13.90
CA GLY A 37 -3.00 20.33 -14.78
C GLY A 37 -3.26 18.96 -14.13
N MET A 38 -3.08 18.84 -12.81
CA MET A 38 -3.12 17.55 -12.11
C MET A 38 -4.25 17.42 -11.08
N GLY A 39 -5.02 18.47 -10.85
CA GLY A 39 -6.02 18.54 -9.78
C GLY A 39 -7.30 17.78 -10.08
N ILE A 40 -8.35 18.11 -9.32
CA ILE A 40 -9.63 17.38 -9.28
C ILE A 40 -10.32 17.24 -10.66
N ASN A 41 -10.03 18.14 -11.59
CA ASN A 41 -10.62 18.12 -12.95
C ASN A 41 -9.89 17.16 -13.91
N HIS A 42 -8.79 16.55 -13.47
CA HIS A 42 -7.92 15.66 -14.24
C HIS A 42 -7.78 14.29 -13.56
N PRO A 43 -8.84 13.49 -13.44
CA PRO A 43 -8.84 12.26 -12.62
C PRO A 43 -7.93 11.14 -13.13
N ASN A 44 -7.50 11.19 -14.39
CA ASN A 44 -6.62 10.17 -14.99
C ASN A 44 -5.14 10.48 -14.78
N GLU A 45 -4.77 11.73 -14.48
CA GLU A 45 -3.38 12.15 -14.31
C GLU A 45 -2.65 11.40 -13.19
N THR A 46 -3.37 10.92 -12.17
CA THR A 46 -2.75 10.08 -11.12
C THR A 46 -2.18 8.78 -11.68
N ASP A 47 -2.90 8.12 -12.57
CA ASP A 47 -2.45 6.87 -13.19
C ASP A 47 -1.27 7.11 -14.14
N ASP A 48 -1.33 8.17 -14.92
CA ASP A 48 -0.26 8.56 -15.83
C ASP A 48 0.99 9.01 -15.08
N PHE A 49 0.81 9.72 -13.96
CA PHE A 49 1.92 10.06 -13.06
C PHE A 49 2.61 8.80 -12.51
N ILE A 50 1.85 7.81 -12.03
CA ILE A 50 2.44 6.57 -11.49
C ILE A 50 3.22 5.82 -12.58
N ARG A 51 2.71 5.74 -13.82
CA ARG A 51 3.43 5.14 -14.95
C ARG A 51 4.72 5.89 -15.26
N GLY A 52 4.66 7.22 -15.34
CA GLY A 52 5.83 8.08 -15.56
C GLY A 52 6.87 7.89 -14.46
N TRP A 53 6.45 7.83 -13.21
CA TRP A 53 7.34 7.57 -12.08
C TRP A 53 7.99 6.18 -12.14
N VAL A 54 7.23 5.14 -12.50
CA VAL A 54 7.79 3.79 -12.70
C VAL A 54 8.79 3.76 -13.84
N GLU A 55 8.53 4.43 -14.95
CA GLU A 55 9.46 4.56 -16.06
C GLU A 55 10.74 5.30 -15.66
N GLU A 56 10.63 6.38 -14.87
CA GLU A 56 11.78 7.12 -14.35
C GLU A 56 12.66 6.25 -13.44
N GLN A 57 12.04 5.45 -12.54
CA GLN A 57 12.78 4.68 -11.54
C GLN A 57 13.32 3.36 -12.08
N PHE A 58 12.64 2.73 -13.02
CA PHE A 58 12.93 1.37 -13.45
C PHE A 58 13.20 1.23 -14.96
N GLY A 59 12.80 2.17 -15.81
CA GLY A 59 12.90 2.07 -17.28
C GLY A 59 14.31 1.88 -17.81
N GLY A 60 15.33 2.33 -17.07
CA GLY A 60 16.74 2.11 -17.46
C GLY A 60 17.26 0.68 -17.23
N VAL A 61 16.54 -0.17 -16.49
CA VAL A 61 16.97 -1.50 -16.09
C VAL A 61 15.91 -2.60 -16.29
N VAL A 62 14.63 -2.23 -16.38
CA VAL A 62 13.50 -3.14 -16.64
C VAL A 62 12.97 -2.87 -18.04
N GLU A 63 13.34 -3.75 -18.99
CA GLU A 63 12.96 -3.62 -20.40
C GLU A 63 11.52 -4.08 -20.68
N ASP A 64 10.99 -5.00 -19.84
CA ASP A 64 9.66 -5.60 -20.00
C ASP A 64 8.56 -4.64 -19.52
N ASP A 65 7.78 -4.12 -20.46
CA ASP A 65 6.67 -3.22 -20.19
C ASP A 65 5.55 -3.87 -19.36
N ASP A 66 5.34 -5.17 -19.48
CA ASP A 66 4.35 -5.90 -18.69
C ASP A 66 4.77 -5.92 -17.21
N VAL A 67 6.07 -6.10 -16.93
CA VAL A 67 6.61 -6.01 -15.56
C VAL A 67 6.47 -4.60 -14.99
N LYS A 68 6.71 -3.56 -15.79
CA LYS A 68 6.48 -2.17 -15.36
C LYS A 68 5.00 -1.90 -15.02
N GLU A 69 4.06 -2.39 -15.83
CA GLU A 69 2.61 -2.27 -15.53
C GLU A 69 2.20 -3.11 -14.31
N GLU A 70 2.84 -4.23 -14.03
CA GLU A 70 2.65 -4.97 -12.78
C GLU A 70 3.11 -4.13 -11.56
N ILE A 71 4.25 -3.44 -11.65
CA ILE A 71 4.73 -2.51 -10.60
C ILE A 71 3.71 -1.39 -10.37
N VAL A 72 3.21 -0.76 -11.44
CA VAL A 72 2.12 0.24 -11.36
C VAL A 72 0.90 -0.33 -10.63
N SER A 73 0.53 -1.56 -10.93
CA SER A 73 -0.61 -2.24 -10.31
C SER A 73 -0.43 -2.45 -8.80
N VAL A 74 0.77 -2.83 -8.34
CA VAL A 74 1.09 -2.93 -6.90
C VAL A 74 1.01 -1.56 -6.23
N LEU A 75 1.62 -0.54 -6.82
CA LEU A 75 1.61 0.83 -6.31
C LEU A 75 0.18 1.36 -6.15
N LYS A 76 -0.67 1.17 -7.15
CA LYS A 76 -2.10 1.55 -7.09
C LYS A 76 -2.86 0.78 -6.01
N ALA A 77 -2.60 -0.52 -5.89
CA ALA A 77 -3.32 -1.37 -4.93
C ALA A 77 -2.96 -1.02 -3.49
N TYR A 78 -1.67 -0.82 -3.17
CA TYR A 78 -1.27 -0.47 -1.80
C TYR A 78 -1.66 0.97 -1.45
N THR A 79 -1.53 1.91 -2.37
CA THR A 79 -1.96 3.30 -2.16
C THR A 79 -3.46 3.37 -1.86
N ARG A 80 -4.28 2.60 -2.59
CA ARG A 80 -5.72 2.49 -2.32
C ARG A 80 -5.99 1.85 -0.95
N MET A 81 -5.24 0.84 -0.56
CA MET A 81 -5.35 0.20 0.76
C MET A 81 -5.07 1.21 1.88
N HIS A 82 -3.99 1.98 1.78
CA HIS A 82 -3.62 3.02 2.75
C HIS A 82 -4.60 4.21 2.72
N GLY A 83 -5.12 4.56 1.56
CA GLY A 83 -6.15 5.59 1.41
C GLY A 83 -7.47 5.24 2.12
N ASN A 84 -7.83 3.96 2.20
CA ASN A 84 -8.98 3.52 2.98
C ASN A 84 -8.74 3.70 4.49
N ARG A 85 -7.60 3.22 5.00
CA ARG A 85 -7.18 3.39 6.39
C ARG A 85 -5.67 3.19 6.51
N ARG A 86 -4.99 4.18 7.04
CA ARG A 86 -3.53 4.10 7.28
C ARG A 86 -3.20 3.04 8.33
N PRO A 87 -2.08 2.31 8.20
CA PRO A 87 -1.70 1.26 9.14
C PRO A 87 -1.62 1.74 10.59
N GLU A 88 -1.12 2.96 10.85
CA GLU A 88 -0.92 3.53 12.19
C GLU A 88 -2.22 3.77 12.95
N VAL A 89 -3.34 3.87 12.23
CA VAL A 89 -4.66 4.10 12.82
C VAL A 89 -5.63 2.95 12.53
N THR A 90 -5.10 1.78 12.19
CA THR A 90 -5.87 0.56 12.01
C THR A 90 -5.87 -0.24 13.32
N TYR A 91 -7.05 -0.61 13.76
CA TYR A 91 -7.29 -1.41 14.96
C TYR A 91 -8.15 -2.62 14.63
N PRO A 92 -8.26 -3.63 15.51
CA PRO A 92 -9.08 -4.82 15.27
C PRO A 92 -10.56 -4.51 14.95
N ASP A 93 -11.10 -3.40 15.42
CA ASP A 93 -12.48 -2.98 15.18
C ASP A 93 -12.68 -2.07 13.94
N THR A 94 -11.60 -1.77 13.21
CA THR A 94 -11.67 -0.90 12.02
C THR A 94 -12.55 -1.49 10.92
N TYR A 95 -12.47 -2.81 10.68
CA TYR A 95 -13.26 -3.53 9.68
C TYR A 95 -14.11 -4.58 10.34
N HIS A 96 -15.42 -4.52 10.11
CA HIS A 96 -16.34 -5.44 10.76
C HIS A 96 -16.14 -6.88 10.27
N VAL A 97 -16.11 -7.83 11.22
CA VAL A 97 -15.80 -9.24 10.92
C VAL A 97 -16.87 -9.91 10.05
N THR A 98 -18.15 -9.58 10.28
CA THR A 98 -19.30 -10.25 9.62
C THR A 98 -20.07 -9.34 8.67
N HIS A 99 -20.17 -8.02 8.94
CA HIS A 99 -20.98 -7.13 8.13
C HIS A 99 -20.32 -6.86 6.78
N TYR A 100 -21.09 -6.96 5.72
CA TYR A 100 -20.71 -6.67 4.33
C TYR A 100 -19.43 -7.36 3.82
N GLY A 101 -18.88 -8.29 4.61
CA GLY A 101 -17.62 -8.96 4.30
C GLY A 101 -16.39 -8.04 4.32
N GLU A 102 -16.43 -6.92 5.05
CA GLU A 102 -15.37 -5.91 5.09
C GLU A 102 -14.00 -6.50 5.43
N SER A 103 -13.92 -7.19 6.59
CA SER A 103 -12.68 -7.84 7.03
C SER A 103 -12.15 -8.84 6.00
N SER A 104 -13.03 -9.66 5.40
CA SER A 104 -12.62 -10.65 4.40
C SER A 104 -12.13 -10.00 3.11
N LYS A 105 -12.82 -8.97 2.61
CA LYS A 105 -12.39 -8.22 1.42
C LYS A 105 -11.01 -7.58 1.62
N MET A 106 -10.76 -7.00 2.80
CA MET A 106 -9.47 -6.40 3.11
C MET A 106 -8.36 -7.46 3.24
N ILE A 107 -8.63 -8.61 3.87
CA ILE A 107 -7.70 -9.75 3.92
C ILE A 107 -7.32 -10.19 2.50
N HIS A 108 -8.30 -10.35 1.60
CA HIS A 108 -8.03 -10.71 0.21
C HIS A 108 -7.19 -9.65 -0.52
N LEU A 109 -7.46 -8.37 -0.29
CA LEU A 109 -6.67 -7.28 -0.88
C LEU A 109 -5.22 -7.34 -0.40
N CYS A 110 -4.99 -7.49 0.92
CA CYS A 110 -3.63 -7.58 1.48
C CYS A 110 -2.86 -8.78 0.91
N HIS A 111 -3.49 -9.97 0.83
CA HIS A 111 -2.84 -11.13 0.24
C HIS A 111 -2.55 -10.95 -1.24
N ARG A 112 -3.45 -10.30 -1.99
CA ARG A 112 -3.22 -9.99 -3.41
C ARG A 112 -2.03 -9.07 -3.59
N ILE A 113 -1.93 -7.99 -2.79
CA ILE A 113 -0.80 -7.05 -2.84
C ILE A 113 0.51 -7.80 -2.60
N LYS A 114 0.58 -8.60 -1.55
CA LYS A 114 1.79 -9.39 -1.23
C LYS A 114 2.17 -10.33 -2.35
N LYS A 115 1.20 -11.09 -2.87
CA LYS A 115 1.45 -12.02 -3.97
C LYS A 115 1.97 -11.30 -5.22
N MET A 116 1.35 -10.19 -5.61
CA MET A 116 1.79 -9.40 -6.76
C MET A 116 3.22 -8.88 -6.55
N ALA A 117 3.56 -8.40 -5.35
CA ALA A 117 4.90 -7.93 -5.05
C ALA A 117 5.94 -9.06 -5.09
N ASP A 118 5.62 -10.24 -4.56
CA ASP A 118 6.48 -11.43 -4.62
C ASP A 118 6.68 -11.91 -6.08
N ASP A 119 5.61 -11.96 -6.88
CA ASP A 119 5.64 -12.41 -8.28
C ASP A 119 6.55 -11.49 -9.14
N ILE A 120 6.55 -10.18 -8.89
CA ILE A 120 7.39 -9.19 -9.59
C ILE A 120 8.86 -9.37 -9.21
N ASP A 121 9.18 -9.55 -7.93
CA ASP A 121 10.57 -9.72 -7.46
C ASP A 121 11.28 -10.86 -8.21
N GLY A 122 10.56 -11.95 -8.48
CA GLY A 122 11.07 -13.08 -9.24
C GLY A 122 11.34 -12.83 -10.73
N LYS A 123 10.82 -11.73 -11.29
CA LYS A 123 10.97 -11.35 -12.72
C LYS A 123 12.04 -10.27 -12.93
N LEU A 124 12.43 -9.57 -11.86
CA LEU A 124 13.32 -8.41 -11.96
C LEU A 124 14.78 -8.81 -12.19
N PRO A 125 15.52 -8.05 -13.00
CA PRO A 125 16.96 -8.17 -13.08
C PRO A 125 17.59 -7.75 -11.73
N GLU A 126 18.77 -8.29 -11.40
CA GLU A 126 19.42 -8.11 -10.11
C GLU A 126 19.66 -6.63 -9.77
N GLU A 127 19.98 -5.83 -10.77
CA GLU A 127 20.23 -4.38 -10.65
C GLU A 127 19.00 -3.59 -10.19
N ALA A 128 17.78 -4.07 -10.49
CA ALA A 128 16.53 -3.43 -10.13
C ALA A 128 16.06 -3.80 -8.72
N LYS A 129 16.50 -4.94 -8.17
CA LYS A 129 15.92 -5.51 -6.93
C LYS A 129 16.05 -4.60 -5.72
N ALA A 130 17.21 -3.96 -5.52
CA ALA A 130 17.41 -3.08 -4.36
C ALA A 130 16.47 -1.87 -4.39
N SER A 131 16.30 -1.24 -5.55
CA SER A 131 15.38 -0.13 -5.74
C SER A 131 13.92 -0.58 -5.61
N TYR A 132 13.56 -1.71 -6.24
CA TYR A 132 12.24 -2.29 -6.12
C TYR A 132 11.88 -2.61 -4.67
N TYR A 133 12.79 -3.23 -3.93
CA TYR A 133 12.58 -3.55 -2.52
C TYR A 133 12.28 -2.28 -1.70
N GLY A 134 13.08 -1.24 -1.82
CA GLY A 134 12.93 -0.01 -1.04
C GLY A 134 11.72 0.83 -1.43
N LEU A 135 11.44 0.94 -2.74
CA LEU A 135 10.45 1.87 -3.28
C LEU A 135 9.04 1.26 -3.41
N VAL A 136 8.94 -0.05 -3.60
CA VAL A 136 7.67 -0.74 -3.93
C VAL A 136 7.38 -1.88 -2.97
N TYR A 137 8.28 -2.85 -2.86
CA TYR A 137 8.04 -4.08 -2.11
C TYR A 137 7.82 -3.81 -0.62
N TYR A 138 8.78 -3.16 0.02
CA TYR A 138 8.73 -2.91 1.46
C TYR A 138 7.49 -2.11 1.88
N PRO A 139 7.18 -0.93 1.32
CA PRO A 139 5.99 -0.19 1.73
C PRO A 139 4.68 -0.95 1.48
N ALA A 140 4.57 -1.70 0.37
CA ALA A 140 3.39 -2.47 0.05
C ALA A 140 3.21 -3.68 0.99
N VAL A 141 4.27 -4.46 1.20
CA VAL A 141 4.22 -5.71 1.98
C VAL A 141 4.16 -5.43 3.49
N ALA A 142 4.95 -4.48 3.99
CA ALA A 142 4.91 -4.08 5.40
C ALA A 142 3.52 -3.51 5.78
N GLY A 143 2.97 -2.61 4.96
CA GLY A 143 1.63 -2.07 5.15
C GLY A 143 0.55 -3.17 5.15
N ALA A 144 0.63 -4.10 4.18
CA ALA A 144 -0.29 -5.24 4.13
C ALA A 144 -0.16 -6.17 5.35
N ASN A 145 1.06 -6.38 5.87
CA ASN A 145 1.27 -7.20 7.07
C ASN A 145 0.66 -6.55 8.33
N VAL A 146 0.81 -5.24 8.52
CA VAL A 146 0.18 -4.52 9.64
C VAL A 146 -1.35 -4.59 9.55
N GLN A 147 -1.91 -4.41 8.36
CA GLN A 147 -3.36 -4.57 8.14
C GLN A 147 -3.82 -5.99 8.47
N LEU A 148 -3.12 -7.02 7.96
CA LEU A 148 -3.45 -8.43 8.24
C LEU A 148 -3.39 -8.76 9.72
N MET A 149 -2.39 -8.27 10.45
CA MET A 149 -2.26 -8.47 11.89
C MET A 149 -3.51 -7.99 12.62
N ASN A 150 -3.99 -6.77 12.34
CA ASN A 150 -5.19 -6.22 12.95
C ASN A 150 -6.47 -6.97 12.52
N LEU A 151 -6.60 -7.34 11.25
CA LEU A 151 -7.73 -8.12 10.73
C LEU A 151 -7.81 -9.52 11.33
N TYR A 152 -6.67 -10.17 11.53
CA TYR A 152 -6.62 -11.47 12.20
C TYR A 152 -6.89 -11.34 13.70
N ALA A 153 -6.45 -10.26 14.35
CA ALA A 153 -6.78 -9.97 15.73
C ALA A 153 -8.31 -9.78 15.90
N ALA A 154 -8.97 -9.07 14.99
CA ALA A 154 -10.42 -8.95 14.96
C ALA A 154 -11.12 -10.29 14.90
N LYS A 155 -10.69 -11.17 13.96
CA LYS A 155 -11.27 -12.51 13.81
C LYS A 155 -10.96 -13.40 15.00
N ASN A 156 -9.75 -13.36 15.55
CA ASN A 156 -9.40 -14.09 16.77
C ASN A 156 -10.32 -13.72 17.92
N GLN A 157 -10.47 -12.43 18.23
CA GLN A 157 -11.33 -11.92 19.31
C GLN A 157 -12.79 -12.30 19.08
N PHE A 158 -13.27 -12.16 17.84
CA PHE A 158 -14.65 -12.53 17.49
C PHE A 158 -14.91 -14.01 17.73
N TYR A 159 -14.08 -14.91 17.21
CA TYR A 159 -14.27 -16.35 17.38
C TYR A 159 -14.05 -16.81 18.82
N ALA A 160 -13.09 -16.24 19.55
CA ALA A 160 -12.87 -16.51 20.96
C ALA A 160 -14.09 -16.17 21.81
N LYS A 161 -14.75 -15.03 21.54
CA LYS A 161 -15.97 -14.60 22.21
C LYS A 161 -17.09 -15.65 22.11
N TYR A 162 -17.17 -16.38 21.00
CA TYR A 162 -18.18 -17.40 20.76
C TYR A 162 -17.67 -18.84 21.02
N GLY A 163 -16.48 -19.00 21.60
CA GLY A 163 -15.92 -20.32 21.91
C GLY A 163 -15.57 -21.17 20.68
N VAL A 164 -15.31 -20.53 19.52
CA VAL A 164 -15.02 -21.23 18.26
C VAL A 164 -13.52 -21.51 18.16
N ALA A 165 -13.14 -22.77 17.94
CA ALA A 165 -11.74 -23.22 17.89
C ALA A 165 -10.89 -22.50 16.83
N ALA A 166 -11.49 -21.99 15.74
CA ALA A 166 -10.82 -21.19 14.70
C ALA A 166 -10.11 -19.94 15.26
N ALA A 167 -10.43 -19.49 16.49
CA ALA A 167 -9.68 -18.43 17.16
C ALA A 167 -8.18 -18.75 17.23
N ASN A 168 -7.80 -20.02 17.50
CA ASN A 168 -6.40 -20.43 17.60
C ASN A 168 -5.66 -20.31 16.27
N ASP A 169 -6.33 -20.63 15.15
CA ASP A 169 -5.72 -20.49 13.81
C ASP A 169 -5.39 -19.02 13.49
N TYR A 170 -6.23 -18.09 13.95
CA TYR A 170 -5.96 -16.67 13.77
C TYR A 170 -4.85 -16.16 14.71
N ALA A 171 -4.70 -16.73 15.90
CA ALA A 171 -3.57 -16.42 16.78
C ALA A 171 -2.23 -16.80 16.13
N GLU A 172 -2.14 -17.96 15.50
CA GLU A 172 -0.93 -18.35 14.76
C GLU A 172 -0.65 -17.45 13.54
N LYS A 173 -1.69 -17.04 12.81
CA LYS A 173 -1.55 -16.07 11.72
C LYS A 173 -1.05 -14.71 12.18
N ILE A 174 -1.46 -14.24 13.36
CA ILE A 174 -0.94 -12.99 13.95
C ILE A 174 0.55 -13.13 14.24
N LYS A 175 0.98 -14.22 14.89
CA LYS A 175 2.40 -14.49 15.16
C LYS A 175 3.23 -14.46 13.89
N ALA A 176 2.77 -15.14 12.83
CA ALA A 176 3.45 -15.17 11.55
C ALA A 176 3.57 -13.77 10.89
N CYS A 177 2.59 -12.88 11.10
CA CYS A 177 2.70 -11.49 10.63
C CYS A 177 3.77 -10.71 11.40
N ILE A 178 3.87 -10.90 12.74
CA ILE A 178 4.86 -10.23 13.58
C ILE A 178 6.27 -10.70 13.24
N GLU A 179 6.50 -12.01 13.11
CA GLU A 179 7.79 -12.59 12.74
C GLU A 179 8.29 -12.04 11.40
N LYS A 180 7.41 -11.99 10.37
CA LYS A 180 7.75 -11.43 9.07
C LYS A 180 8.06 -9.94 9.11
N ALA A 181 7.44 -9.17 10.00
CA ALA A 181 7.73 -7.75 10.16
C ALA A 181 9.08 -7.50 10.86
N GLY A 182 9.56 -8.44 11.68
CA GLY A 182 10.85 -8.34 12.38
C GLY A 182 12.06 -8.84 11.58
N THR A 183 11.84 -9.52 10.45
CA THR A 183 12.88 -10.09 9.58
C THR A 183 13.09 -9.35 8.27
N GLN A 184 12.33 -8.30 8.02
CA GLN A 184 12.44 -7.38 6.89
C GLN A 184 13.13 -6.08 7.30
#